data_46c7f121e3fce02dfc59819d1e92ecee
#
_entry.id   46c7f121e3fce02dfc59819d1e92ecee
#
_cell.length_a   1.000
_cell.length_b   1.000
_cell.length_c   1.000
_cell.angle_alpha   90.00
_cell.angle_beta   90.00
_cell.angle_gamma   90.00
#
_symmetry.space_group_name_H-M   'P 1'
#
loop_
_entity.id
_entity.type
_entity.pdbx_description
1 polymer ?
#
loop_
_entity_poly.entity_id
_entity_poly.type
_entity_poly.pdbx_seq_one_letter_code
_entity_poly.pdbx_strand_id
1 'polypeptide(L)'
;MQIAKSFPQSLYYYLRTSKEDFALMKRSSLAASQRAARAQNKDAPADAPKNDEADKDPANPHRFPADHVEEILNILKTAFPLLALTMENIAEQLQQRFKPSNDEDIYRLTNALLNDALQQYIHRAPLTTDNGQLPQTSQMNVTLFAENLPPGPLKSAFESDFVTSKPNLHEYVARLRRWRDRYEESLDKRPRLQHLEHCSHYLVEFQHQKFDEVEIPGQYLRLEDNNSNFVRINRFLPEYGLLRSNGMCNRRITILSNKGSLHSFAVQLPSARYCRREERIFQLLRLLNTVLERKIQTRKRGLTFNVPTAVPISPQLRLLTYDESFISMQDIYERHCKQVGIGKDDPIIAWVEKMRSTWDGGSYRRTNVDFANLRMELLEEISVKMISDKILTQFMTMSMSSPSDLWIMRKQFTLQMAATMFLTYILFISARYPGRIHISRSNGVVIMSDMVPTFSPQAPHFKSPDPTPFRLSPNIQHFIGPIGIEGLLASSFMALGTALTSSEHGLEDYLSIFVHDEVRFWFSGMQHQSKHLEPTIDLVRQNVFEVVKRARLMSCRYGQDKASITPVNQAVLDLINYASHPSKLALQDPTWMPWL
;
A
#
# COMPACT_ATOMS: atom_id res chain seq x y z
N MET A 1 -1.85 -28.47 -16.12
CA MET A 1 -3.03 -28.86 -16.89
C MET A 1 -4.24 -29.22 -16.02
N GLN A 2 -4.14 -30.14 -15.05
CA GLN A 2 -5.28 -30.49 -14.19
C GLN A 2 -5.81 -29.30 -13.38
N ILE A 3 -4.95 -28.50 -12.76
CA ILE A 3 -5.33 -27.29 -12.01
C ILE A 3 -6.04 -26.27 -12.91
N ALA A 4 -5.56 -26.08 -14.15
CA ALA A 4 -6.18 -25.19 -15.12
C ALA A 4 -7.60 -25.64 -15.53
N LYS A 5 -7.83 -26.96 -15.62
CA LYS A 5 -9.15 -27.51 -15.92
C LYS A 5 -10.10 -27.43 -14.72
N SER A 6 -9.57 -27.54 -13.49
CA SER A 6 -10.37 -27.46 -12.26
C SER A 6 -10.76 -26.03 -11.88
N PHE A 7 -9.88 -25.05 -12.18
CA PHE A 7 -10.06 -23.64 -11.80
C PHE A 7 -9.79 -22.70 -12.99
N PRO A 8 -10.48 -22.85 -14.13
CA PRO A 8 -10.16 -22.07 -15.34
C PRO A 8 -10.32 -20.57 -15.13
N GLN A 9 -11.33 -20.15 -14.40
CA GLN A 9 -11.63 -18.74 -14.18
C GLN A 9 -10.61 -18.07 -13.25
N SER A 10 -10.22 -18.74 -12.18
CA SER A 10 -9.23 -18.24 -11.23
C SER A 10 -7.88 -18.01 -11.88
N LEU A 11 -7.45 -18.96 -12.72
CA LEU A 11 -6.15 -18.87 -13.40
C LEU A 11 -6.15 -17.89 -14.56
N TYR A 12 -7.28 -17.68 -15.22
CA TYR A 12 -7.34 -16.84 -16.42
C TYR A 12 -6.80 -15.43 -16.19
N TYR A 13 -7.30 -14.72 -15.19
CA TYR A 13 -6.85 -13.35 -14.89
C TYR A 13 -5.38 -13.28 -14.46
N TYR A 14 -4.91 -14.26 -13.69
CA TYR A 14 -3.49 -14.33 -13.29
C TYR A 14 -2.58 -14.60 -14.48
N LEU A 15 -2.93 -15.50 -15.36
CA LEU A 15 -2.16 -15.80 -16.58
C LEU A 15 -2.19 -14.62 -17.55
N ARG A 16 -3.35 -13.99 -17.74
CA ARG A 16 -3.49 -12.78 -18.53
C ARG A 16 -2.58 -11.67 -18.03
N THR A 17 -2.64 -11.38 -16.74
CA THR A 17 -1.80 -10.36 -16.10
C THR A 17 -0.31 -10.71 -16.23
N SER A 18 0.05 -12.00 -16.07
CA SER A 18 1.44 -12.45 -16.22
C SER A 18 1.96 -12.25 -17.64
N LYS A 19 1.15 -12.59 -18.65
CA LYS A 19 1.51 -12.37 -20.07
C LYS A 19 1.75 -10.88 -20.36
N GLU A 20 0.86 -10.00 -19.90
CA GLU A 20 1.00 -8.55 -20.07
C GLU A 20 2.24 -8.00 -19.34
N ASP A 21 2.54 -8.47 -18.13
CA ASP A 21 3.73 -8.06 -17.38
C ASP A 21 5.02 -8.44 -18.11
N PHE A 22 5.12 -9.66 -18.61
CA PHE A 22 6.28 -10.08 -19.39
C PHE A 22 6.44 -9.24 -20.65
N ALA A 23 5.36 -8.90 -21.34
CA ALA A 23 5.39 -8.01 -22.50
C ALA A 23 5.85 -6.59 -22.13
N LEU A 24 5.41 -6.05 -20.97
CA LEU A 24 5.87 -4.75 -20.48
C LEU A 24 7.35 -4.77 -20.08
N MET A 25 7.82 -5.83 -19.43
CA MET A 25 9.24 -6.00 -19.08
C MET A 25 10.12 -6.05 -20.34
N LYS A 26 9.70 -6.79 -21.37
CA LYS A 26 10.42 -6.88 -22.64
C LYS A 26 10.51 -5.50 -23.33
N ARG A 27 9.40 -4.74 -23.35
CA ARG A 27 9.39 -3.37 -23.91
C ARG A 27 10.29 -2.41 -23.13
N SER A 28 10.29 -2.49 -21.79
CA SER A 28 11.12 -1.61 -20.96
C SER A 28 12.61 -1.92 -21.12
N SER A 29 13.00 -3.20 -21.23
CA SER A 29 14.39 -3.60 -21.47
C SER A 29 14.90 -3.17 -22.85
N LEU A 30 14.07 -3.30 -23.89
CA LEU A 30 14.38 -2.82 -25.24
C LEU A 30 14.54 -1.30 -25.27
N ALA A 31 13.64 -0.55 -24.63
CA ALA A 31 13.73 0.91 -24.53
C ALA A 31 14.97 1.37 -23.76
N ALA A 32 15.35 0.65 -22.68
CA ALA A 32 16.58 0.91 -21.95
C ALA A 32 17.83 0.65 -22.80
N SER A 33 17.87 -0.47 -23.54
CA SER A 33 18.96 -0.82 -24.44
C SER A 33 19.10 0.20 -25.57
N GLN A 34 17.99 0.66 -26.15
CA GLN A 34 18.00 1.70 -27.19
C GLN A 34 18.48 3.07 -26.66
N ARG A 35 18.10 3.43 -25.40
CA ARG A 35 18.60 4.66 -24.76
C ARG A 35 20.10 4.56 -24.47
N ALA A 36 20.58 3.42 -24.03
CA ALA A 36 22.01 3.18 -23.79
C ALA A 36 22.80 3.23 -25.09
N ALA A 37 22.29 2.62 -26.17
CA ALA A 37 22.92 2.69 -27.51
C ALA A 37 22.94 4.12 -28.05
N ARG A 38 21.87 4.91 -27.86
CA ARG A 38 21.84 6.34 -28.26
C ARG A 38 22.78 7.20 -27.42
N ALA A 39 22.99 6.86 -26.15
CA ALA A 39 23.94 7.56 -25.28
C ALA A 39 25.41 7.29 -25.66
N GLN A 40 25.69 6.10 -26.20
CA GLN A 40 27.02 5.71 -26.66
C GLN A 40 27.35 6.19 -28.09
N ASN A 41 26.33 6.41 -28.94
CA ASN A 41 26.47 6.87 -30.33
C ASN A 41 25.97 8.30 -30.50
N LYS A 42 26.71 9.28 -29.97
CA LYS A 42 26.42 10.71 -30.27
C LYS A 42 26.82 11.16 -31.68
N ASP A 43 27.52 10.31 -32.43
CA ASP A 43 28.13 10.69 -33.74
C ASP A 43 27.78 9.74 -34.91
N ALA A 44 26.65 9.02 -34.90
CA ALA A 44 26.27 8.15 -36.00
C ALA A 44 25.00 8.61 -36.75
N PRO A 45 25.00 8.64 -38.11
CA PRO A 45 23.86 9.09 -38.88
C PRO A 45 22.68 8.10 -38.88
N ALA A 46 21.48 8.66 -39.12
CA ALA A 46 20.16 8.09 -38.83
C ALA A 46 19.63 7.11 -39.91
N ASP A 47 20.45 6.32 -40.56
CA ASP A 47 19.96 5.34 -41.56
C ASP A 47 20.72 4.02 -41.45
N ALA A 48 20.22 3.11 -40.64
CA ALA A 48 20.56 1.70 -40.71
C ALA A 48 19.28 0.84 -40.68
N PRO A 49 19.17 -0.20 -41.54
CA PRO A 49 17.94 -0.97 -41.68
C PRO A 49 17.63 -1.80 -40.45
N LYS A 50 16.35 -1.83 -40.07
CA LYS A 50 15.82 -2.67 -39.02
C LYS A 50 15.92 -4.14 -39.40
N ASN A 51 16.89 -4.85 -38.88
CA ASN A 51 16.90 -6.31 -38.90
C ASN A 51 16.03 -6.85 -37.77
N ASP A 52 14.78 -7.15 -38.08
CA ASP A 52 13.81 -7.81 -37.18
C ASP A 52 13.97 -9.35 -37.13
N GLU A 53 15.13 -9.90 -37.55
CA GLU A 53 15.33 -11.36 -37.70
C GLU A 53 16.34 -11.99 -36.74
N ALA A 54 16.72 -11.36 -35.63
CA ALA A 54 17.81 -11.87 -34.78
C ALA A 54 17.35 -12.69 -33.53
N ASP A 55 16.17 -13.32 -33.52
CA ASP A 55 15.75 -14.15 -32.38
C ASP A 55 15.01 -15.44 -32.76
N LYS A 56 15.45 -16.07 -33.87
CA LYS A 56 15.05 -17.47 -34.17
C LYS A 56 16.26 -18.38 -34.17
N ASP A 57 16.80 -18.63 -32.98
CA ASP A 57 17.75 -19.74 -32.81
C ASP A 57 16.95 -20.99 -32.36
N PRO A 58 16.73 -21.99 -33.24
CA PRO A 58 15.91 -23.15 -32.94
C PRO A 58 16.59 -24.17 -31.99
N ALA A 59 17.77 -23.85 -31.47
CA ALA A 59 18.59 -24.77 -30.70
C ALA A 59 18.70 -24.46 -29.20
N ASN A 60 17.96 -23.48 -28.65
CA ASN A 60 18.07 -23.13 -27.25
C ASN A 60 16.97 -23.82 -26.43
N PRO A 61 17.26 -24.84 -25.57
CA PRO A 61 16.27 -25.58 -24.82
C PRO A 61 15.65 -24.79 -23.64
N HIS A 62 16.02 -23.54 -23.45
CA HIS A 62 15.48 -22.68 -22.39
C HIS A 62 14.31 -21.84 -22.92
N ARG A 63 13.10 -22.46 -22.96
CA ARG A 63 11.85 -21.69 -23.16
C ARG A 63 11.73 -20.64 -22.05
N PHE A 64 11.49 -19.39 -22.44
CA PHE A 64 11.27 -18.32 -21.47
C PHE A 64 9.97 -18.56 -20.67
N PRO A 65 9.88 -18.16 -19.40
CA PRO A 65 8.65 -18.27 -18.61
C PRO A 65 7.41 -17.63 -19.30
N ALA A 66 7.61 -16.62 -20.12
CA ALA A 66 6.58 -15.99 -20.93
C ALA A 66 5.89 -16.95 -21.91
N ASP A 67 6.67 -17.84 -22.56
CA ASP A 67 6.15 -18.78 -23.54
C ASP A 67 5.26 -19.83 -22.88
N HIS A 68 5.62 -20.30 -21.69
CA HIS A 68 4.81 -21.24 -20.92
C HIS A 68 3.47 -20.62 -20.47
N VAL A 69 3.48 -19.36 -20.04
CA VAL A 69 2.26 -18.63 -19.66
C VAL A 69 1.33 -18.48 -20.87
N GLU A 70 1.89 -18.14 -22.03
CA GLU A 70 1.11 -18.02 -23.26
C GLU A 70 0.53 -19.36 -23.71
N GLU A 71 1.31 -20.43 -23.64
CA GLU A 71 0.86 -21.78 -23.96
C GLU A 71 -0.30 -22.22 -23.06
N ILE A 72 -0.19 -22.03 -21.73
CA ILE A 72 -1.26 -22.37 -20.78
C ILE A 72 -2.52 -21.52 -21.05
N LEU A 73 -2.36 -20.23 -21.33
CA LEU A 73 -3.48 -19.34 -21.63
C LEU A 73 -4.19 -19.75 -22.93
N ASN A 74 -3.44 -20.16 -23.96
CA ASN A 74 -4.01 -20.67 -25.19
C ASN A 74 -4.77 -21.99 -24.99
N ILE A 75 -4.26 -22.88 -24.15
CA ILE A 75 -4.97 -24.10 -23.76
C ILE A 75 -6.30 -23.77 -23.08
N LEU A 76 -6.31 -22.80 -22.14
CA LEU A 76 -7.55 -22.36 -21.49
C LEU A 76 -8.53 -21.75 -22.47
N LYS A 77 -8.08 -20.90 -23.39
CA LYS A 77 -8.92 -20.30 -24.44
C LYS A 77 -9.50 -21.34 -25.39
N THR A 78 -8.74 -22.40 -25.68
CA THR A 78 -9.20 -23.48 -26.55
C THR A 78 -10.17 -24.40 -25.82
N ALA A 79 -9.94 -24.70 -24.54
CA ALA A 79 -10.81 -25.58 -23.75
C ALA A 79 -12.14 -24.89 -23.33
N PHE A 80 -12.11 -23.57 -23.08
CA PHE A 80 -13.24 -22.79 -22.57
C PHE A 80 -13.40 -21.47 -23.35
N PRO A 81 -13.69 -21.49 -24.66
CA PRO A 81 -13.66 -20.31 -25.51
C PRO A 81 -14.69 -19.24 -25.11
N LEU A 82 -15.92 -19.65 -24.79
CA LEU A 82 -16.99 -18.72 -24.42
C LEU A 82 -16.74 -18.07 -23.06
N LEU A 83 -16.23 -18.84 -22.10
CA LEU A 83 -15.83 -18.33 -20.80
C LEU A 83 -14.67 -17.32 -20.95
N ALA A 84 -13.64 -17.68 -21.71
CA ALA A 84 -12.49 -16.81 -21.95
C ALA A 84 -12.92 -15.50 -22.62
N LEU A 85 -13.83 -15.55 -23.59
CA LEU A 85 -14.37 -14.36 -24.25
C LEU A 85 -15.15 -13.46 -23.27
N THR A 86 -16.00 -14.05 -22.43
CA THR A 86 -16.75 -13.29 -21.42
C THR A 86 -15.81 -12.60 -20.41
N MET A 87 -14.79 -13.32 -19.94
CA MET A 87 -13.82 -12.79 -19.00
C MET A 87 -12.94 -11.69 -19.63
N GLU A 88 -12.57 -11.83 -20.91
CA GLU A 88 -11.81 -10.80 -21.63
C GLU A 88 -12.65 -9.54 -21.81
N ASN A 89 -13.92 -9.66 -22.17
CA ASN A 89 -14.83 -8.52 -22.27
C ASN A 89 -14.98 -7.78 -20.94
N ILE A 90 -15.15 -8.49 -19.82
CA ILE A 90 -15.20 -7.86 -18.50
C ILE A 90 -13.88 -7.10 -18.22
N ALA A 91 -12.73 -7.75 -18.45
CA ALA A 91 -11.43 -7.16 -18.22
C ALA A 91 -11.21 -5.89 -19.06
N GLU A 92 -11.57 -5.94 -20.33
CA GLU A 92 -11.47 -4.83 -21.26
C GLU A 92 -12.37 -3.65 -20.85
N GLN A 93 -13.64 -3.91 -20.50
CA GLN A 93 -14.54 -2.86 -20.02
C GLN A 93 -14.03 -2.20 -18.76
N LEU A 94 -13.54 -2.98 -17.78
CA LEU A 94 -12.96 -2.43 -16.57
C LEU A 94 -11.69 -1.59 -16.85
N GLN A 95 -10.84 -2.05 -17.74
CA GLN A 95 -9.58 -1.37 -18.06
C GLN A 95 -9.77 -0.09 -18.89
N GLN A 96 -10.72 -0.09 -19.82
CA GLN A 96 -10.94 1.04 -20.71
C GLN A 96 -11.88 2.09 -20.14
N ARG A 97 -12.95 1.67 -19.46
CA ARG A 97 -14.06 2.54 -19.06
C ARG A 97 -13.95 3.11 -17.64
N PHE A 98 -13.22 2.42 -16.74
CA PHE A 98 -13.08 2.86 -15.36
C PHE A 98 -11.84 3.73 -15.10
N LYS A 99 -11.27 4.31 -16.16
CA LYS A 99 -10.15 5.25 -16.03
C LYS A 99 -10.56 6.49 -15.25
N PRO A 100 -9.63 7.07 -14.46
CA PRO A 100 -9.87 8.36 -13.82
C PRO A 100 -10.18 9.45 -14.85
N SER A 101 -10.98 10.42 -14.49
CA SER A 101 -11.15 11.64 -15.30
C SER A 101 -9.90 12.50 -15.24
N ASN A 102 -9.73 13.42 -16.21
CA ASN A 102 -8.60 14.34 -16.24
C ASN A 102 -8.43 15.11 -14.92
N ASP A 103 -9.51 15.59 -14.32
CA ASP A 103 -9.44 16.33 -13.05
C ASP A 103 -9.00 15.44 -11.89
N GLU A 104 -9.41 14.17 -11.88
CA GLU A 104 -8.97 13.20 -10.87
C GLU A 104 -7.48 12.85 -11.03
N ASP A 105 -7.00 12.74 -12.25
CA ASP A 105 -5.57 12.53 -12.52
C ASP A 105 -4.73 13.75 -12.12
N ILE A 106 -5.20 14.95 -12.41
CA ILE A 106 -4.53 16.19 -11.99
C ILE A 106 -4.52 16.29 -10.46
N TYR A 107 -5.64 16.00 -9.79
CA TYR A 107 -5.71 15.97 -8.34
C TYR A 107 -4.71 14.97 -7.74
N ARG A 108 -4.66 13.75 -8.28
CA ARG A 108 -3.74 12.68 -7.85
C ARG A 108 -2.28 13.09 -8.01
N LEU A 109 -1.94 13.63 -9.18
CA LEU A 109 -0.57 14.07 -9.49
C LEU A 109 -0.16 15.30 -8.66
N THR A 110 -1.08 16.25 -8.46
CA THR A 110 -0.84 17.41 -7.59
C THR A 110 -0.60 16.98 -6.13
N ASN A 111 -1.35 16.00 -5.63
CA ASN A 111 -1.10 15.40 -4.31
C ASN A 111 0.27 14.71 -4.24
N ALA A 112 0.66 13.99 -5.28
CA ALA A 112 1.98 13.34 -5.32
C ALA A 112 3.12 14.37 -5.30
N LEU A 113 3.01 15.44 -6.09
CA LEU A 113 3.97 16.56 -6.08
C LEU A 113 4.00 17.27 -4.72
N LEU A 114 2.84 17.47 -4.10
CA LEU A 114 2.75 18.11 -2.78
C LEU A 114 3.40 17.25 -1.69
N ASN A 115 3.17 15.96 -1.70
CA ASN A 115 3.80 15.05 -0.73
C ASN A 115 5.34 15.01 -0.89
N ASP A 116 5.84 14.97 -2.12
CA ASP A 116 7.27 15.07 -2.41
C ASP A 116 7.83 16.43 -1.95
N ALA A 117 7.14 17.52 -2.24
CA ALA A 117 7.53 18.86 -1.83
C ALA A 117 7.55 19.04 -0.31
N LEU A 118 6.55 18.50 0.41
CA LEU A 118 6.51 18.53 1.87
C LEU A 118 7.66 17.73 2.48
N GLN A 119 7.96 16.55 1.98
CA GLN A 119 9.13 15.78 2.44
C GLN A 119 10.43 16.58 2.25
N GLN A 120 10.59 17.19 1.07
CA GLN A 120 11.78 18.00 0.82
C GLN A 120 11.83 19.28 1.66
N TYR A 121 10.68 19.90 1.89
CA TYR A 121 10.54 21.07 2.75
C TYR A 121 10.97 20.76 4.19
N ILE A 122 10.60 19.60 4.70
CA ILE A 122 10.95 19.12 6.03
C ILE A 122 12.46 18.83 6.13
N HIS A 123 13.04 18.17 5.14
CA HIS A 123 14.44 17.75 5.21
C HIS A 123 15.45 18.83 4.86
N ARG A 124 15.08 19.81 4.04
CA ARG A 124 15.99 20.87 3.58
C ARG A 124 15.84 22.19 4.31
N ALA A 125 14.67 22.53 4.82
CA ALA A 125 14.44 23.78 5.53
C ALA A 125 15.44 24.06 6.67
N PRO A 126 15.92 23.05 7.41
CA PRO A 126 16.91 23.26 8.47
C PRO A 126 18.36 23.38 7.98
N LEU A 127 18.69 23.03 6.74
CA LEU A 127 20.07 22.81 6.30
C LEU A 127 20.62 23.84 5.31
N THR A 128 19.78 24.70 4.72
CA THR A 128 20.23 25.61 3.67
C THR A 128 19.84 27.05 3.92
N THR A 129 20.84 27.88 4.10
CA THR A 129 20.78 29.35 3.90
C THR A 129 20.69 29.71 2.42
N ASP A 130 20.69 28.71 1.52
CA ASP A 130 20.52 28.89 0.08
C ASP A 130 19.07 29.26 -0.23
N ASN A 131 18.89 30.24 -1.11
CA ASN A 131 17.64 30.88 -1.53
C ASN A 131 16.51 29.96 -2.01
N GLY A 132 16.25 28.86 -1.30
CA GLY A 132 15.08 28.03 -1.43
C GLY A 132 14.80 27.51 -2.84
N GLN A 133 15.81 27.36 -3.71
CA GLN A 133 15.60 26.83 -5.05
C GLN A 133 15.06 25.40 -4.99
N LEU A 134 14.10 25.12 -5.85
CA LEU A 134 13.55 23.78 -5.99
C LEU A 134 14.64 22.78 -6.36
N PRO A 135 14.67 21.60 -5.73
CA PRO A 135 15.57 20.52 -6.13
C PRO A 135 15.41 20.18 -7.61
N GLN A 136 16.51 19.76 -8.23
CA GLN A 136 16.50 19.37 -9.64
C GLN A 136 15.47 18.27 -9.95
N THR A 137 15.29 17.33 -9.02
CA THR A 137 14.27 16.27 -9.12
C THR A 137 12.84 16.82 -9.15
N SER A 138 12.52 17.79 -8.28
CA SER A 138 11.19 18.43 -8.26
C SER A 138 10.97 19.29 -9.50
N GLN A 139 11.98 20.02 -9.98
CA GLN A 139 11.91 20.75 -11.24
C GLN A 139 11.62 19.82 -12.41
N MET A 140 12.30 18.67 -12.46
CA MET A 140 12.11 17.66 -13.49
C MET A 140 10.69 17.06 -13.44
N ASN A 141 10.18 16.76 -12.24
CA ASN A 141 8.83 16.25 -12.04
C ASN A 141 7.75 17.28 -12.47
N VAL A 142 7.95 18.56 -12.16
CA VAL A 142 7.07 19.65 -12.61
C VAL A 142 7.07 19.77 -14.13
N THR A 143 8.24 19.72 -14.75
CA THR A 143 8.36 19.82 -16.22
C THR A 143 7.68 18.63 -16.91
N LEU A 144 7.92 17.42 -16.43
CA LEU A 144 7.25 16.21 -16.93
C LEU A 144 5.74 16.27 -16.77
N PHE A 145 5.28 16.81 -15.66
CA PHE A 145 3.85 16.98 -15.44
C PHE A 145 3.24 18.01 -16.41
N ALA A 146 3.90 19.16 -16.59
CA ALA A 146 3.47 20.19 -17.54
C ALA A 146 3.42 19.67 -18.99
N GLU A 147 4.41 18.87 -19.41
CA GLU A 147 4.45 18.25 -20.75
C GLU A 147 3.28 17.30 -20.98
N ASN A 148 2.87 16.54 -19.97
CA ASN A 148 1.79 15.56 -20.05
C ASN A 148 0.38 16.18 -19.94
N LEU A 149 0.26 17.47 -19.58
CA LEU A 149 -1.02 18.15 -19.58
C LEU A 149 -1.53 18.40 -21.00
N PRO A 150 -2.84 18.20 -21.26
CA PRO A 150 -3.42 18.53 -22.54
C PRO A 150 -3.28 20.04 -22.83
N PRO A 151 -3.03 20.44 -24.09
CA PRO A 151 -2.93 21.84 -24.46
C PRO A 151 -4.23 22.57 -24.15
N GLY A 152 -4.13 23.72 -23.48
CA GLY A 152 -5.28 24.50 -23.08
C GLY A 152 -5.01 25.45 -21.91
N PRO A 153 -6.03 26.18 -21.43
CA PRO A 153 -5.87 27.18 -20.38
C PRO A 153 -5.31 26.61 -19.08
N LEU A 154 -5.59 25.33 -18.80
CA LEU A 154 -5.06 24.63 -17.64
C LEU A 154 -3.54 24.48 -17.70
N LYS A 155 -3.02 24.05 -18.86
CA LYS A 155 -1.58 23.91 -19.08
C LYS A 155 -0.88 25.25 -18.95
N SER A 156 -1.43 26.30 -19.57
CA SER A 156 -0.87 27.65 -19.50
C SER A 156 -0.86 28.20 -18.06
N ALA A 157 -1.91 27.93 -17.28
CA ALA A 157 -1.97 28.33 -15.86
C ALA A 157 -0.93 27.57 -15.02
N PHE A 158 -0.77 26.26 -15.24
CA PHE A 158 0.22 25.45 -14.54
C PHE A 158 1.66 25.89 -14.90
N GLU A 159 1.94 26.09 -16.19
CA GLU A 159 3.24 26.57 -16.65
C GLU A 159 3.57 27.97 -16.09
N SER A 160 2.61 28.87 -16.03
CA SER A 160 2.77 30.19 -15.41
C SER A 160 3.11 30.07 -13.93
N ASP A 161 2.38 29.23 -13.18
CA ASP A 161 2.54 29.10 -11.74
C ASP A 161 3.82 28.38 -11.31
N PHE A 162 4.30 27.39 -12.10
CA PHE A 162 5.36 26.48 -11.66
C PHE A 162 6.60 26.49 -12.53
N VAL A 163 6.49 26.74 -13.84
CA VAL A 163 7.61 26.70 -14.78
C VAL A 163 8.19 28.09 -15.00
N THR A 164 7.34 29.04 -15.37
CA THR A 164 7.77 30.40 -15.73
C THR A 164 8.18 31.21 -14.51
N SER A 165 7.39 31.15 -13.44
CA SER A 165 7.61 31.95 -12.22
C SER A 165 8.74 31.44 -11.34
N LYS A 166 9.23 30.19 -11.55
CA LYS A 166 10.30 29.53 -10.77
C LYS A 166 10.16 29.77 -9.27
N PRO A 167 9.06 29.31 -8.63
CA PRO A 167 8.79 29.57 -7.22
C PRO A 167 9.89 28.99 -6.33
N ASN A 168 10.14 29.62 -5.18
CA ASN A 168 10.94 29.00 -4.13
C ASN A 168 10.16 27.84 -3.48
N LEU A 169 10.84 27.01 -2.65
CA LEU A 169 10.22 25.80 -2.08
C LEU A 169 8.96 26.10 -1.23
N HIS A 170 8.97 27.19 -0.47
CA HIS A 170 7.82 27.63 0.33
C HIS A 170 6.63 28.03 -0.56
N GLU A 171 6.89 28.89 -1.54
CA GLU A 171 5.86 29.30 -2.51
C GLU A 171 5.34 28.10 -3.32
N TYR A 172 6.22 27.17 -3.67
CA TYR A 172 5.86 25.95 -4.39
C TYR A 172 4.87 25.11 -3.60
N VAL A 173 5.15 24.84 -2.32
CA VAL A 173 4.21 24.14 -1.42
C VAL A 173 2.88 24.88 -1.31
N ALA A 174 2.92 26.22 -1.11
CA ALA A 174 1.71 27.01 -0.99
C ALA A 174 0.86 27.02 -2.28
N ARG A 175 1.49 27.03 -3.47
CA ARG A 175 0.79 26.96 -4.75
C ARG A 175 0.22 25.57 -5.00
N LEU A 176 0.95 24.50 -4.71
CA LEU A 176 0.45 23.14 -4.83
C LEU A 176 -0.74 22.87 -3.91
N ARG A 177 -0.73 23.40 -2.66
CA ARG A 177 -1.90 23.32 -1.76
C ARG A 177 -3.12 23.99 -2.38
N ARG A 178 -2.99 25.21 -2.90
CA ARG A 178 -4.10 25.92 -3.58
C ARG A 178 -4.64 25.16 -4.78
N TRP A 179 -3.78 24.55 -5.57
CA TRP A 179 -4.18 23.71 -6.69
C TRP A 179 -4.92 22.46 -6.21
N ARG A 180 -4.39 21.75 -5.24
CA ARG A 180 -5.03 20.58 -4.62
C ARG A 180 -6.42 20.93 -4.09
N ASP A 181 -6.53 21.97 -3.28
CA ASP A 181 -7.79 22.37 -2.62
C ASP A 181 -8.84 22.77 -3.65
N ARG A 182 -8.45 23.46 -4.71
CA ARG A 182 -9.34 23.80 -5.83
C ARG A 182 -9.90 22.57 -6.53
N TYR A 183 -9.06 21.57 -6.80
CA TYR A 183 -9.51 20.33 -7.43
C TYR A 183 -10.32 19.47 -6.46
N GLU A 184 -9.94 19.41 -5.20
CA GLU A 184 -10.69 18.70 -4.16
C GLU A 184 -12.11 19.27 -4.04
N GLU A 185 -12.27 20.58 -3.99
CA GLU A 185 -13.58 21.25 -3.96
C GLU A 185 -14.40 20.97 -5.23
N SER A 186 -13.77 21.01 -6.40
CA SER A 186 -14.43 20.69 -7.67
C SER A 186 -14.93 19.24 -7.70
N LEU A 187 -14.10 18.29 -7.23
CA LEU A 187 -14.45 16.87 -7.17
C LEU A 187 -15.50 16.58 -6.10
N ASP A 188 -15.51 17.33 -4.98
CA ASP A 188 -16.50 17.17 -3.91
C ASP A 188 -17.92 17.60 -4.33
N LYS A 189 -18.03 18.49 -5.31
CA LYS A 189 -19.32 18.89 -5.91
C LYS A 189 -19.93 17.82 -6.83
N ARG A 190 -19.12 16.82 -7.28
CA ARG A 190 -19.61 15.75 -8.14
C ARG A 190 -20.38 14.70 -7.35
N PRO A 191 -21.46 14.14 -7.93
CA PRO A 191 -22.22 13.08 -7.28
C PRO A 191 -21.30 11.87 -7.02
N ARG A 192 -21.42 11.29 -5.82
CA ARG A 192 -20.63 10.12 -5.42
C ARG A 192 -21.11 8.82 -6.08
N LEU A 193 -22.38 8.78 -6.47
CA LEU A 193 -22.96 7.66 -7.22
C LEU A 193 -23.22 8.13 -8.65
N GLN A 194 -22.88 7.30 -9.60
CA GLN A 194 -23.07 7.53 -11.02
C GLN A 194 -23.70 6.30 -11.67
N HIS A 195 -24.44 6.50 -12.75
CA HIS A 195 -25.08 5.41 -13.49
C HIS A 195 -24.04 4.64 -14.32
N LEU A 196 -24.04 3.33 -14.18
CA LEU A 196 -23.14 2.43 -14.90
C LEU A 196 -23.34 2.49 -16.42
N GLU A 197 -24.56 2.81 -16.86
CA GLU A 197 -24.92 2.99 -18.27
C GLU A 197 -24.05 4.02 -18.98
N HIS A 198 -23.73 5.14 -18.30
CA HIS A 198 -22.84 6.17 -18.85
C HIS A 198 -21.38 5.70 -18.98
N CYS A 199 -21.04 4.62 -18.29
CA CYS A 199 -19.68 4.08 -18.29
C CYS A 199 -19.55 2.87 -19.23
N SER A 200 -20.45 1.88 -19.12
CA SER A 200 -20.37 0.65 -19.87
C SER A 200 -21.75 0.00 -20.07
N HIS A 201 -22.30 0.07 -21.28
CA HIS A 201 -23.53 -0.65 -21.66
C HIS A 201 -23.36 -2.17 -21.51
N TYR A 202 -22.18 -2.72 -21.82
CA TYR A 202 -21.93 -4.15 -21.69
C TYR A 202 -22.13 -4.66 -20.25
N LEU A 203 -21.63 -3.92 -19.24
CA LEU A 203 -21.77 -4.33 -17.85
C LEU A 203 -23.20 -4.17 -17.34
N VAL A 204 -23.95 -3.17 -17.83
CA VAL A 204 -25.37 -2.99 -17.47
C VAL A 204 -26.20 -4.17 -17.99
N GLU A 205 -25.97 -4.54 -19.24
CA GLU A 205 -26.72 -5.63 -19.90
C GLU A 205 -26.01 -6.99 -19.77
N PHE A 206 -25.05 -7.12 -18.86
CA PHE A 206 -24.22 -8.32 -18.71
C PHE A 206 -25.03 -9.60 -18.63
N GLN A 207 -26.18 -9.60 -17.96
CA GLN A 207 -27.04 -10.75 -17.83
C GLN A 207 -27.51 -11.33 -19.19
N HIS A 208 -27.66 -10.45 -20.19
CA HIS A 208 -28.12 -10.79 -21.54
C HIS A 208 -26.98 -10.96 -22.55
N GLN A 209 -25.82 -10.37 -22.27
CA GLN A 209 -24.67 -10.34 -23.19
C GLN A 209 -23.56 -11.33 -22.82
N LYS A 210 -23.61 -12.00 -21.67
CA LYS A 210 -22.63 -13.03 -21.31
C LYS A 210 -22.75 -14.25 -22.20
N PHE A 211 -21.62 -14.80 -22.59
CA PHE A 211 -21.54 -16.02 -23.40
C PHE A 211 -21.47 -17.28 -22.52
N ASP A 212 -21.03 -17.15 -21.28
CA ASP A 212 -20.92 -18.25 -20.31
C ASP A 212 -21.07 -17.72 -18.88
N GLU A 213 -21.25 -18.64 -17.94
CA GLU A 213 -21.43 -18.38 -16.53
C GLU A 213 -20.07 -18.02 -15.90
N VAL A 214 -19.94 -16.82 -15.35
CA VAL A 214 -18.71 -16.32 -14.71
C VAL A 214 -18.86 -16.29 -13.20
N GLU A 215 -17.87 -16.82 -12.50
CA GLU A 215 -17.80 -16.79 -11.05
C GLU A 215 -17.44 -15.39 -10.55
N ILE A 216 -17.91 -15.04 -9.35
CA ILE A 216 -17.49 -13.80 -8.69
C ILE A 216 -15.99 -13.87 -8.42
N PRO A 217 -15.21 -12.83 -8.79
CA PRO A 217 -13.76 -12.83 -8.63
C PRO A 217 -13.31 -13.08 -7.19
N GLY A 218 -12.28 -13.90 -7.01
CA GLY A 218 -11.60 -14.08 -5.74
C GLY A 218 -12.14 -15.17 -4.81
N GLN A 219 -13.14 -15.94 -5.22
CA GLN A 219 -13.70 -17.00 -4.36
C GLN A 219 -12.73 -18.15 -4.08
N TYR A 220 -11.89 -18.51 -5.05
CA TYR A 220 -10.88 -19.57 -4.90
C TYR A 220 -9.80 -19.23 -3.84
N LEU A 221 -9.72 -18.00 -3.40
CA LEU A 221 -8.83 -17.58 -2.29
C LEU A 221 -9.40 -17.95 -0.92
N ARG A 222 -10.66 -18.32 -0.85
CA ARG A 222 -11.29 -18.89 0.33
C ARG A 222 -11.11 -20.40 0.27
N LEU A 223 -10.58 -21.00 1.32
CA LEU A 223 -10.35 -22.44 1.44
C LEU A 223 -11.69 -23.19 1.64
N GLU A 224 -12.57 -23.14 0.65
CA GLU A 224 -13.80 -23.93 0.63
C GLU A 224 -13.60 -25.13 -0.30
N ASP A 225 -13.77 -26.33 0.23
CA ASP A 225 -13.43 -27.60 -0.41
C ASP A 225 -14.31 -28.00 -1.61
N ASN A 226 -15.38 -27.26 -1.92
CA ASN A 226 -16.34 -27.65 -2.97
C ASN A 226 -16.54 -26.56 -4.04
N ASN A 227 -15.94 -26.75 -5.20
CA ASN A 227 -16.15 -25.93 -6.41
C ASN A 227 -17.60 -25.80 -6.86
N SER A 228 -18.46 -26.77 -6.51
CA SER A 228 -19.90 -26.76 -6.84
C SER A 228 -20.66 -25.61 -6.15
N ASN A 229 -20.10 -25.02 -5.10
CA ASN A 229 -20.72 -23.96 -4.31
C ASN A 229 -20.31 -22.55 -4.73
N PHE A 230 -19.46 -22.40 -5.74
CA PHE A 230 -19.05 -21.07 -6.20
C PHE A 230 -20.25 -20.26 -6.68
N VAL A 231 -20.23 -19.00 -6.24
CA VAL A 231 -21.27 -18.03 -6.53
C VAL A 231 -20.95 -17.38 -7.88
N ARG A 232 -21.94 -17.27 -8.76
CA ARG A 232 -21.76 -16.75 -10.12
C ARG A 232 -22.32 -15.34 -10.24
N ILE A 233 -21.81 -14.58 -11.18
CA ILE A 233 -22.31 -13.25 -11.49
C ILE A 233 -23.67 -13.36 -12.16
N ASN A 234 -24.69 -12.77 -11.55
CA ASN A 234 -25.98 -12.58 -12.18
C ASN A 234 -25.97 -11.30 -13.01
N ARG A 235 -25.78 -10.16 -12.35
CA ARG A 235 -25.71 -8.83 -12.99
C ARG A 235 -24.83 -7.86 -12.18
N PHE A 236 -24.37 -6.81 -12.83
CA PHE A 236 -23.82 -5.64 -12.16
C PHE A 236 -24.96 -4.72 -11.73
N LEU A 237 -24.81 -4.02 -10.61
CA LEU A 237 -25.79 -3.02 -10.21
C LEU A 237 -25.72 -1.81 -11.15
N PRO A 238 -26.86 -1.10 -11.36
CA PRO A 238 -26.96 0.01 -12.30
C PRO A 238 -26.16 1.23 -11.88
N GLU A 239 -25.67 1.28 -10.64
CA GLU A 239 -24.90 2.40 -10.10
C GLU A 239 -23.50 1.96 -9.67
N TYR A 240 -22.52 2.82 -9.92
CA TYR A 240 -21.18 2.66 -9.40
C TYR A 240 -20.78 3.86 -8.53
N GLY A 241 -19.97 3.62 -7.52
CA GLY A 241 -19.54 4.65 -6.57
C GLY A 241 -18.17 5.23 -6.92
N LEU A 242 -17.98 6.52 -6.65
CA LEU A 242 -16.68 7.17 -6.67
C LEU A 242 -16.06 7.12 -5.26
N LEU A 243 -14.91 6.46 -5.14
CA LEU A 243 -14.15 6.34 -3.89
C LEU A 243 -12.96 7.28 -3.96
N ARG A 244 -12.93 8.26 -3.08
CA ARG A 244 -11.81 9.19 -2.93
C ARG A 244 -11.20 9.03 -1.55
N SER A 245 -9.94 8.68 -1.51
CA SER A 245 -9.16 8.56 -0.28
C SER A 245 -7.67 8.79 -0.60
N ASN A 246 -7.00 9.58 0.23
CA ASN A 246 -5.56 9.82 0.14
C ASN A 246 -5.03 10.26 -1.23
N GLY A 247 -5.78 11.11 -1.93
CA GLY A 247 -5.42 11.55 -3.27
C GLY A 247 -5.66 10.52 -4.38
N MET A 248 -6.18 9.34 -4.05
CA MET A 248 -6.55 8.31 -5.02
C MET A 248 -8.05 8.37 -5.32
N CYS A 249 -8.38 8.19 -6.58
CA CYS A 249 -9.77 8.13 -7.06
C CYS A 249 -10.02 6.75 -7.67
N ASN A 250 -10.74 5.92 -6.95
CA ASN A 250 -11.12 4.59 -7.39
C ASN A 250 -12.62 4.51 -7.70
N ARG A 251 -13.05 3.44 -8.35
CA ARG A 251 -14.47 3.18 -8.63
C ARG A 251 -14.94 1.98 -7.82
N ARG A 252 -16.12 2.06 -7.24
CA ARG A 252 -16.77 0.93 -6.58
C ARG A 252 -17.81 0.35 -7.51
N ILE A 253 -17.66 -0.90 -7.88
CA ILE A 253 -18.70 -1.69 -8.57
C ILE A 253 -19.32 -2.68 -7.59
N THR A 254 -20.60 -2.94 -7.73
CA THR A 254 -21.31 -3.95 -6.94
C THR A 254 -21.94 -4.97 -7.87
N ILE A 255 -21.72 -6.24 -7.57
CA ILE A 255 -22.17 -7.39 -8.33
C ILE A 255 -23.24 -8.11 -7.53
N LEU A 256 -24.39 -8.34 -8.15
CA LEU A 256 -25.42 -9.22 -7.61
C LEU A 256 -25.13 -10.65 -8.08
N SER A 257 -25.08 -11.57 -7.14
CA SER A 257 -24.86 -12.99 -7.43
C SER A 257 -26.13 -13.72 -7.81
N ASN A 258 -25.97 -14.92 -8.35
CA ASN A 258 -27.07 -15.87 -8.61
C ASN A 258 -27.76 -16.36 -7.32
N LYS A 259 -27.10 -16.23 -6.16
CA LYS A 259 -27.65 -16.54 -4.83
C LYS A 259 -28.30 -15.32 -4.13
N GLY A 260 -28.36 -14.17 -4.79
CA GLY A 260 -28.92 -12.93 -4.25
C GLY A 260 -27.98 -12.14 -3.33
N SER A 261 -26.74 -12.60 -3.12
CA SER A 261 -25.75 -11.84 -2.32
C SER A 261 -25.10 -10.72 -3.12
N LEU A 262 -24.81 -9.59 -2.47
CA LEU A 262 -24.11 -8.45 -3.05
C LEU A 262 -22.63 -8.53 -2.74
N HIS A 263 -21.80 -8.33 -3.76
CA HIS A 263 -20.35 -8.31 -3.67
C HIS A 263 -19.82 -7.00 -4.23
N SER A 264 -19.24 -6.17 -3.37
CA SER A 264 -18.67 -4.87 -3.75
C SER A 264 -17.17 -4.97 -3.93
N PHE A 265 -16.68 -4.35 -5.01
CA PHE A 265 -15.26 -4.29 -5.34
C PHE A 265 -14.84 -2.85 -5.63
N ALA A 266 -13.69 -2.46 -5.11
CA ALA A 266 -12.99 -1.27 -5.56
C ALA A 266 -12.16 -1.63 -6.80
N VAL A 267 -12.43 -0.96 -7.89
CA VAL A 267 -11.63 -1.01 -9.13
C VAL A 267 -10.47 -0.06 -8.93
N GLN A 268 -9.29 -0.60 -8.66
CA GLN A 268 -8.08 0.17 -8.42
C GLN A 268 -7.19 0.14 -9.65
N LEU A 269 -6.74 1.33 -10.06
CA LEU A 269 -5.69 1.50 -11.07
C LEU A 269 -4.39 1.85 -10.33
N PRO A 270 -3.63 0.87 -9.88
CA PRO A 270 -2.38 1.11 -9.19
C PRO A 270 -1.32 1.65 -10.17
N SER A 271 -0.37 2.39 -9.65
CA SER A 271 0.85 2.65 -10.40
C SER A 271 1.56 1.33 -10.68
N ALA A 272 1.99 1.12 -11.91
CA ALA A 272 2.32 -0.15 -12.56
C ALA A 272 3.27 -1.13 -11.82
N ARG A 273 3.95 -0.75 -10.74
CA ARG A 273 5.02 -1.57 -10.14
C ARG A 273 4.66 -2.28 -8.84
N TYR A 274 3.56 -1.93 -8.17
CA TYR A 274 3.32 -2.37 -6.78
C TYR A 274 2.26 -3.45 -6.60
N CYS A 275 1.39 -3.67 -7.55
CA CYS A 275 0.28 -4.63 -7.46
C CYS A 275 0.70 -6.01 -7.00
N ARG A 276 1.72 -6.58 -7.64
CA ARG A 276 2.11 -7.97 -7.38
C ARG A 276 2.84 -8.16 -6.07
N ARG A 277 3.61 -7.17 -5.61
CA ARG A 277 4.29 -7.25 -4.31
C ARG A 277 3.28 -7.38 -3.18
N GLU A 278 2.24 -6.56 -3.20
CA GLU A 278 1.20 -6.61 -2.18
C GLU A 278 0.39 -7.91 -2.24
N GLU A 279 0.09 -8.42 -3.44
CA GLU A 279 -0.58 -9.71 -3.61
C GLU A 279 0.23 -10.87 -3.05
N ARG A 280 1.56 -10.86 -3.21
CA ARG A 280 2.45 -11.86 -2.62
C ARG A 280 2.46 -11.83 -1.11
N ILE A 281 2.41 -10.64 -0.51
CA ILE A 281 2.23 -10.50 0.93
C ILE A 281 0.89 -11.08 1.35
N PHE A 282 -0.19 -10.82 0.63
CA PHE A 282 -1.50 -11.42 0.92
C PHE A 282 -1.46 -12.96 0.86
N GLN A 283 -0.73 -13.52 -0.10
CA GLN A 283 -0.52 -14.97 -0.17
C GLN A 283 0.26 -15.48 1.04
N LEU A 284 1.35 -14.83 1.41
CA LEU A 284 2.11 -15.16 2.62
C LEU A 284 1.23 -15.09 3.88
N LEU A 285 0.43 -14.03 4.05
CA LEU A 285 -0.44 -13.86 5.21
C LEU A 285 -1.51 -14.95 5.30
N ARG A 286 -2.07 -15.41 4.17
CA ARG A 286 -2.99 -16.56 4.17
C ARG A 286 -2.32 -17.83 4.65
N LEU A 287 -1.09 -18.10 4.19
CA LEU A 287 -0.31 -19.23 4.68
C LEU A 287 -0.01 -19.11 6.18
N LEU A 288 0.40 -17.92 6.64
CA LEU A 288 0.63 -17.69 8.07
C LEU A 288 -0.65 -17.87 8.89
N ASN A 289 -1.81 -17.49 8.39
CA ASN A 289 -3.09 -17.70 9.07
C ASN A 289 -3.36 -19.19 9.30
N THR A 290 -3.02 -20.07 8.36
CA THR A 290 -3.18 -21.52 8.57
C THR A 290 -2.30 -22.04 9.71
N VAL A 291 -1.12 -21.42 9.91
CA VAL A 291 -0.26 -21.72 11.06
C VAL A 291 -0.89 -21.22 12.38
N LEU A 292 -1.45 -20.00 12.37
CA LEU A 292 -2.09 -19.42 13.57
C LEU A 292 -3.33 -20.22 14.01
N GLU A 293 -4.11 -20.74 13.06
CA GLU A 293 -5.30 -21.56 13.34
C GLU A 293 -4.96 -22.89 14.01
N ARG A 294 -3.80 -23.49 13.70
CA ARG A 294 -3.35 -24.75 14.29
C ARG A 294 -2.95 -24.61 15.75
N LYS A 295 -2.48 -23.44 16.19
CA LYS A 295 -2.01 -23.21 17.57
C LYS A 295 -3.17 -22.75 18.46
N ILE A 296 -3.34 -23.43 19.59
CA ILE A 296 -4.42 -23.17 20.54
C ILE A 296 -4.39 -21.75 21.09
N GLN A 297 -3.20 -21.20 21.34
CA GLN A 297 -3.04 -19.86 21.94
C GLN A 297 -3.51 -18.75 21.01
N THR A 298 -3.20 -18.83 19.72
CA THR A 298 -3.64 -17.85 18.70
C THR A 298 -5.11 -18.05 18.35
N ARG A 299 -5.55 -19.31 18.17
CA ARG A 299 -6.95 -19.64 17.86
C ARG A 299 -7.92 -19.18 18.95
N LYS A 300 -7.63 -19.45 20.25
CA LYS A 300 -8.49 -19.01 21.37
C LYS A 300 -8.59 -17.50 21.49
N ARG A 301 -7.58 -16.74 21.07
CA ARG A 301 -7.59 -15.27 21.06
C ARG A 301 -8.23 -14.69 19.79
N GLY A 302 -8.48 -15.50 18.76
CA GLY A 302 -8.95 -15.02 17.46
C GLY A 302 -7.90 -14.18 16.73
N LEU A 303 -6.61 -14.51 16.90
CA LEU A 303 -5.52 -13.80 16.23
C LEU A 303 -5.41 -14.29 14.79
N THR A 304 -5.72 -13.42 13.88
CA THR A 304 -5.60 -13.63 12.42
C THR A 304 -5.10 -12.38 11.75
N PHE A 305 -4.38 -12.55 10.67
CA PHE A 305 -4.04 -11.44 9.78
C PHE A 305 -5.20 -11.20 8.84
N ASN A 306 -5.73 -9.99 8.85
CA ASN A 306 -6.83 -9.68 7.95
C ASN A 306 -6.30 -9.42 6.54
N VAL A 307 -6.76 -10.22 5.59
CA VAL A 307 -6.28 -10.20 4.22
C VAL A 307 -7.44 -9.89 3.28
N PRO A 308 -7.46 -8.74 2.63
CA PRO A 308 -8.47 -8.45 1.63
C PRO A 308 -8.30 -9.38 0.42
N THR A 309 -9.39 -9.61 -0.32
CA THR A 309 -9.32 -10.33 -1.58
C THR A 309 -8.95 -9.36 -2.68
N ALA A 310 -7.78 -9.53 -3.27
CA ALA A 310 -7.30 -8.79 -4.42
C ALA A 310 -7.22 -9.72 -5.64
N VAL A 311 -7.84 -9.30 -6.74
CA VAL A 311 -7.83 -10.06 -8.00
C VAL A 311 -7.20 -9.17 -9.08
N PRO A 312 -6.04 -9.55 -9.62
CA PRO A 312 -5.42 -8.82 -10.71
C PRO A 312 -6.20 -9.07 -12.00
N ILE A 313 -6.59 -8.00 -12.67
CA ILE A 313 -7.25 -8.07 -13.98
C ILE A 313 -6.23 -7.76 -15.09
N SER A 314 -5.34 -6.82 -14.84
CA SER A 314 -4.20 -6.48 -15.68
C SER A 314 -3.05 -5.97 -14.80
N PRO A 315 -1.84 -5.77 -15.34
CA PRO A 315 -0.73 -5.19 -14.57
C PRO A 315 -1.03 -3.83 -13.93
N GLN A 316 -1.98 -3.10 -14.49
CA GLN A 316 -2.36 -1.77 -14.05
C GLN A 316 -3.72 -1.71 -13.35
N LEU A 317 -4.46 -2.82 -13.30
CA LEU A 317 -5.83 -2.88 -12.79
C LEU A 317 -6.05 -4.09 -11.91
N ARG A 318 -6.56 -3.86 -10.70
CA ARG A 318 -7.01 -4.93 -9.80
C ARG A 318 -8.38 -4.63 -9.20
N LEU A 319 -9.11 -5.68 -8.87
CA LEU A 319 -10.30 -5.63 -8.04
C LEU A 319 -9.92 -5.94 -6.61
N LEU A 320 -10.28 -5.06 -5.69
CA LEU A 320 -10.11 -5.27 -4.26
C LEU A 320 -11.49 -5.34 -3.61
N THR A 321 -11.74 -6.35 -2.76
CA THR A 321 -12.99 -6.39 -1.99
C THR A 321 -13.17 -5.09 -1.21
N TYR A 322 -14.36 -4.52 -1.31
CA TYR A 322 -14.71 -3.26 -0.68
C TYR A 322 -15.84 -3.45 0.34
N ASP A 323 -15.62 -2.92 1.53
CA ASP A 323 -16.62 -2.85 2.58
C ASP A 323 -16.74 -1.39 3.05
N GLU A 324 -17.94 -0.85 3.01
CA GLU A 324 -18.25 0.54 3.41
C GLU A 324 -18.01 0.82 4.89
N SER A 325 -17.91 -0.21 5.71
CA SER A 325 -17.64 -0.06 7.13
C SER A 325 -16.22 0.45 7.41
N PHE A 326 -15.27 0.21 6.50
CA PHE A 326 -13.88 0.62 6.67
C PHE A 326 -13.68 2.11 6.39
N ILE A 327 -12.94 2.75 7.29
CA ILE A 327 -12.50 4.14 7.17
C ILE A 327 -11.01 4.23 7.50
N SER A 328 -10.25 5.07 6.78
CA SER A 328 -8.85 5.28 7.11
C SER A 328 -8.67 6.19 8.33
N MET A 329 -7.58 6.04 9.07
CA MET A 329 -7.22 6.98 10.13
C MET A 329 -7.05 8.41 9.60
N GLN A 330 -6.59 8.55 8.35
CA GLN A 330 -6.49 9.84 7.67
C GLN A 330 -7.86 10.49 7.46
N ASP A 331 -8.87 9.72 7.01
CA ASP A 331 -10.22 10.25 6.81
C ASP A 331 -10.88 10.65 8.14
N ILE A 332 -10.59 9.93 9.23
CA ILE A 332 -11.04 10.30 10.58
C ILE A 332 -10.42 11.63 10.99
N TYR A 333 -9.13 11.79 10.79
CA TYR A 333 -8.40 13.03 11.05
C TYR A 333 -8.92 14.20 10.22
N GLU A 334 -9.10 14.03 8.91
CA GLU A 334 -9.59 15.09 8.02
C GLU A 334 -11.03 15.53 8.38
N ARG A 335 -11.88 14.59 8.82
CA ARG A 335 -13.22 14.94 9.36
C ARG A 335 -13.12 15.78 10.61
N HIS A 336 -12.23 15.40 11.53
CA HIS A 336 -11.99 16.18 12.74
C HIS A 336 -11.49 17.60 12.41
N CYS A 337 -10.51 17.72 11.51
CA CYS A 337 -9.99 19.01 11.07
C CYS A 337 -11.08 19.91 10.48
N LYS A 338 -11.97 19.36 9.64
CA LYS A 338 -13.13 20.09 9.10
C LYS A 338 -14.10 20.54 10.20
N GLN A 339 -14.29 19.75 11.25
CA GLN A 339 -15.18 20.11 12.38
C GLN A 339 -14.60 21.24 13.25
N VAL A 340 -13.29 21.21 13.47
CA VAL A 340 -12.58 22.21 14.30
C VAL A 340 -12.20 23.46 13.51
N GLY A 341 -12.18 23.39 12.16
CA GLY A 341 -11.80 24.50 11.30
C GLY A 341 -10.28 24.66 11.13
N ILE A 342 -9.52 23.58 11.32
CA ILE A 342 -8.06 23.54 11.13
C ILE A 342 -7.76 22.96 9.75
N GLY A 343 -6.80 23.52 9.03
CA GLY A 343 -6.32 22.95 7.78
C GLY A 343 -5.62 21.59 8.00
N LYS A 344 -5.87 20.63 7.11
CA LYS A 344 -5.30 19.27 7.25
C LYS A 344 -3.77 19.22 7.26
N ASP A 345 -3.10 20.20 6.65
CA ASP A 345 -1.63 20.29 6.62
C ASP A 345 -1.07 21.26 7.66
N ASP A 346 -1.91 22.01 8.38
CA ASP A 346 -1.47 23.07 9.30
C ASP A 346 -0.53 22.56 10.41
N PRO A 347 -0.73 21.36 11.01
CA PRO A 347 0.19 20.83 11.99
C PRO A 347 1.60 20.54 11.41
N ILE A 348 1.66 20.05 10.17
CA ILE A 348 2.93 19.79 9.47
C ILE A 348 3.65 21.10 9.19
N ILE A 349 2.92 22.11 8.73
CA ILE A 349 3.47 23.43 8.43
C ILE A 349 3.95 24.13 9.71
N ALA A 350 3.14 24.10 10.77
CA ALA A 350 3.54 24.65 12.07
C ALA A 350 4.84 23.99 12.59
N TRP A 351 4.96 22.67 12.43
CA TRP A 351 6.19 21.96 12.75
C TRP A 351 7.39 22.49 11.97
N VAL A 352 7.27 22.60 10.64
CA VAL A 352 8.37 23.04 9.78
C VAL A 352 8.75 24.48 10.03
N GLU A 353 7.77 25.39 10.18
CA GLU A 353 8.00 26.81 10.44
C GLU A 353 8.70 27.04 11.79
N LYS A 354 8.26 26.32 12.82
CA LYS A 354 8.89 26.40 14.13
C LYS A 354 10.33 25.86 14.13
N MET A 355 10.56 24.73 13.46
CA MET A 355 11.90 24.19 13.26
C MET A 355 12.79 25.20 12.54
N ARG A 356 12.28 25.87 11.52
CA ARG A 356 12.99 26.88 10.74
C ARG A 356 13.28 28.14 11.56
N SER A 357 12.28 28.72 12.21
CA SER A 357 12.43 29.94 13.02
C SER A 357 13.47 29.76 14.13
N THR A 358 13.55 28.56 14.69
CA THR A 358 14.52 28.21 15.71
C THR A 358 15.94 28.06 15.13
N TRP A 359 16.04 27.71 13.83
CA TRP A 359 17.31 27.61 13.11
C TRP A 359 17.84 28.98 12.68
N ASP A 360 16.97 29.82 12.10
CA ASP A 360 17.32 31.16 11.58
C ASP A 360 17.65 32.17 12.70
N GLY A 361 17.23 31.89 13.94
CA GLY A 361 17.47 32.73 15.12
C GLY A 361 18.94 32.90 15.55
N GLY A 362 19.84 32.58 14.67
CA GLY A 362 21.27 32.95 14.65
C GLY A 362 22.06 32.50 15.87
N SER A 363 23.13 31.86 15.60
CA SER A 363 24.21 31.64 16.53
C SER A 363 24.24 30.31 17.28
N TYR A 364 25.21 29.58 16.91
CA TYR A 364 25.89 28.51 17.65
C TYR A 364 25.35 27.09 17.55
N ARG A 365 26.27 26.24 17.15
CA ARG A 365 26.40 24.78 17.37
C ARG A 365 25.36 24.20 18.36
N ARG A 366 24.10 24.10 17.93
CA ARG A 366 23.14 23.30 18.68
C ARG A 366 23.55 21.86 18.58
N THR A 367 23.56 21.19 19.70
CA THR A 367 23.86 19.76 19.77
C THR A 367 22.71 18.95 19.23
N ASN A 368 22.95 17.71 18.85
CA ASN A 368 21.86 16.79 18.46
C ASN A 368 20.80 16.62 19.57
N VAL A 369 21.18 16.85 20.82
CA VAL A 369 20.30 16.79 22.00
C VAL A 369 19.31 17.96 21.99
N ASP A 370 19.73 19.17 21.60
CA ASP A 370 18.85 20.33 21.53
C ASP A 370 17.78 20.15 20.45
N PHE A 371 18.14 19.53 19.32
CA PHE A 371 17.16 19.19 18.28
C PHE A 371 16.16 18.13 18.70
N ALA A 372 16.58 17.13 19.45
CA ALA A 372 15.69 16.10 19.97
C ALA A 372 14.67 16.71 20.95
N ASN A 373 15.13 17.59 21.84
CA ASN A 373 14.26 18.29 22.80
C ASN A 373 13.27 19.21 22.07
N LEU A 374 13.74 20.00 21.09
CA LEU A 374 12.87 20.85 20.29
C LEU A 374 11.76 20.06 19.57
N ARG A 375 12.10 18.91 19.00
CA ARG A 375 11.11 18.03 18.36
C ARG A 375 10.10 17.48 19.36
N MET A 376 10.52 17.17 20.58
CA MET A 376 9.59 16.74 21.64
C MET A 376 8.65 17.87 22.04
N GLU A 377 9.15 19.08 22.26
CA GLU A 377 8.33 20.27 22.56
C GLU A 377 7.31 20.55 21.45
N LEU A 378 7.72 20.40 20.18
CA LEU A 378 6.84 20.58 19.04
C LEU A 378 5.75 19.50 18.97
N LEU A 379 6.11 18.24 19.24
CA LEU A 379 5.14 17.16 19.29
C LEU A 379 4.08 17.40 20.37
N GLU A 380 4.52 17.84 21.55
CA GLU A 380 3.65 18.17 22.67
C GLU A 380 2.78 19.40 22.35
N GLU A 381 3.36 20.46 21.78
CA GLU A 381 2.63 21.66 21.39
C GLU A 381 1.51 21.35 20.38
N ILE A 382 1.79 20.55 19.34
CA ILE A 382 0.80 20.13 18.36
C ILE A 382 -0.28 19.26 19.01
N SER A 383 0.10 18.30 19.85
CA SER A 383 -0.82 17.39 20.52
C SER A 383 -1.76 18.10 21.52
N VAL A 384 -1.28 19.17 22.16
CA VAL A 384 -2.09 19.93 23.13
C VAL A 384 -2.96 20.99 22.44
N LYS A 385 -2.39 21.74 21.48
CA LYS A 385 -3.05 22.93 20.90
C LYS A 385 -3.85 22.65 19.63
N MET A 386 -3.44 21.67 18.83
CA MET A 386 -4.01 21.45 17.51
C MET A 386 -4.76 20.13 17.40
N ILE A 387 -4.12 19.03 17.77
CA ILE A 387 -4.60 17.69 17.47
C ILE A 387 -4.69 16.86 18.76
N SER A 388 -5.92 16.66 19.23
CA SER A 388 -6.16 15.87 20.44
C SER A 388 -5.78 14.40 20.26
N ASP A 389 -5.29 13.78 21.31
CA ASP A 389 -5.04 12.33 21.41
C ASP A 389 -6.32 11.47 21.47
N LYS A 390 -7.51 12.11 21.55
CA LYS A 390 -8.83 11.48 21.71
C LYS A 390 -9.63 11.36 20.41
N ILE A 391 -9.10 11.81 19.27
CA ILE A 391 -9.84 11.85 17.99
C ILE A 391 -10.37 10.47 17.62
N LEU A 392 -9.51 9.46 17.63
CA LEU A 392 -9.89 8.08 17.32
C LEU A 392 -10.93 7.55 18.30
N THR A 393 -10.73 7.78 19.60
CA THR A 393 -11.67 7.35 20.64
C THR A 393 -13.04 8.00 20.48
N GLN A 394 -13.08 9.31 20.26
CA GLN A 394 -14.34 10.04 20.06
C GLN A 394 -15.09 9.54 18.83
N PHE A 395 -14.38 9.39 17.71
CA PHE A 395 -14.97 8.89 16.47
C PHE A 395 -15.56 7.48 16.62
N MET A 396 -14.82 6.56 17.24
CA MET A 396 -15.27 5.19 17.44
C MET A 396 -16.41 5.09 18.46
N THR A 397 -16.39 5.91 19.51
CA THR A 397 -17.49 5.98 20.48
C THR A 397 -18.78 6.45 19.82
N MET A 398 -18.71 7.46 18.95
CA MET A 398 -19.89 7.93 18.20
C MET A 398 -20.42 6.92 17.18
N SER A 399 -19.60 5.96 16.76
CA SER A 399 -19.97 4.92 15.80
C SER A 399 -20.69 3.73 16.45
N MET A 400 -20.67 3.63 17.77
CA MET A 400 -21.25 2.51 18.52
C MET A 400 -22.55 2.90 19.22
N SER A 401 -23.49 1.94 19.26
CA SER A 401 -24.81 2.14 19.89
C SER A 401 -24.79 1.91 21.41
N SER A 402 -23.84 1.10 21.90
CA SER A 402 -23.76 0.79 23.31
C SER A 402 -22.30 0.74 23.84
N PRO A 403 -22.08 0.97 25.15
CA PRO A 403 -20.76 0.79 25.77
C PRO A 403 -20.23 -0.65 25.66
N SER A 404 -21.11 -1.64 25.63
CA SER A 404 -20.73 -3.05 25.47
C SER A 404 -20.18 -3.31 24.07
N ASP A 405 -20.82 -2.76 23.04
CA ASP A 405 -20.35 -2.87 21.66
C ASP A 405 -18.99 -2.17 21.50
N LEU A 406 -18.84 -1.00 22.12
CA LEU A 406 -17.56 -0.28 22.12
C LEU A 406 -16.44 -1.09 22.79
N TRP A 407 -16.75 -1.79 23.88
CA TRP A 407 -15.77 -2.66 24.54
C TRP A 407 -15.34 -3.84 23.66
N ILE A 408 -16.30 -4.50 23.02
CA ILE A 408 -16.03 -5.60 22.07
C ILE A 408 -15.20 -5.10 20.89
N MET A 409 -15.57 -3.96 20.32
CA MET A 409 -14.84 -3.31 19.23
C MET A 409 -13.41 -2.96 19.64
N ARG A 410 -13.22 -2.35 20.83
CA ARG A 410 -11.88 -2.00 21.34
C ARG A 410 -11.01 -3.23 21.53
N LYS A 411 -11.58 -4.32 22.04
CA LYS A 411 -10.89 -5.61 22.17
C LYS A 411 -10.45 -6.14 20.79
N GLN A 412 -11.36 -6.17 19.81
CA GLN A 412 -11.08 -6.64 18.46
C GLN A 412 -10.04 -5.74 17.78
N PHE A 413 -10.18 -4.43 17.90
CA PHE A 413 -9.20 -3.46 17.41
C PHE A 413 -7.80 -3.73 17.98
N THR A 414 -7.70 -3.96 19.30
CA THR A 414 -6.40 -4.21 19.94
C THR A 414 -5.75 -5.49 19.42
N LEU A 415 -6.52 -6.57 19.22
CA LEU A 415 -6.02 -7.83 18.66
C LEU A 415 -5.53 -7.66 17.22
N GLN A 416 -6.30 -6.96 16.40
CA GLN A 416 -5.98 -6.73 15.00
C GLN A 416 -4.80 -5.75 14.83
N MET A 417 -4.74 -4.70 15.64
CA MET A 417 -3.57 -3.81 15.68
C MET A 417 -2.32 -4.54 16.15
N ALA A 418 -2.42 -5.42 17.14
CA ALA A 418 -1.29 -6.26 17.54
C ALA A 418 -0.78 -7.12 16.37
N ALA A 419 -1.67 -7.80 15.66
CA ALA A 419 -1.31 -8.59 14.50
C ALA A 419 -0.63 -7.74 13.40
N THR A 420 -1.19 -6.57 13.12
CA THR A 420 -0.66 -5.63 12.12
C THR A 420 0.70 -5.07 12.53
N MET A 421 0.87 -4.63 13.78
CA MET A 421 2.13 -4.13 14.33
C MET A 421 3.21 -5.21 14.34
N PHE A 422 2.84 -6.44 14.70
CA PHE A 422 3.73 -7.59 14.64
C PHE A 422 4.28 -7.80 13.22
N LEU A 423 3.41 -7.81 12.22
CA LEU A 423 3.81 -7.95 10.82
C LEU A 423 4.72 -6.80 10.36
N THR A 424 4.39 -5.56 10.69
CA THR A 424 5.21 -4.40 10.31
C THR A 424 6.61 -4.50 10.89
N TYR A 425 6.73 -5.01 12.11
CA TYR A 425 8.02 -5.21 12.75
C TYR A 425 8.83 -6.35 12.10
N ILE A 426 8.26 -7.54 11.95
CA ILE A 426 9.01 -8.70 11.46
C ILE A 426 9.37 -8.60 9.98
N LEU A 427 8.51 -8.00 9.15
CA LEU A 427 8.71 -7.85 7.71
C LEU A 427 9.36 -6.51 7.31
N PHE A 428 9.84 -5.71 8.26
CA PHE A 428 10.50 -4.42 8.00
C PHE A 428 9.64 -3.45 7.17
N ILE A 429 8.34 -3.43 7.41
CA ILE A 429 7.43 -2.54 6.69
C ILE A 429 7.53 -1.13 7.27
N SER A 430 7.87 -0.16 6.43
CA SER A 430 7.97 1.26 6.77
C SER A 430 6.78 2.07 6.24
N ALA A 431 6.86 3.39 6.38
CA ALA A 431 5.90 4.33 5.82
C ALA A 431 4.44 4.03 6.21
N ARG A 432 4.22 3.77 7.49
CA ARG A 432 2.91 3.45 8.08
C ARG A 432 2.08 4.72 8.31
N TYR A 433 1.76 5.40 7.22
CA TYR A 433 0.94 6.62 7.26
C TYR A 433 -0.49 6.34 7.71
N PRO A 434 -1.20 7.31 8.32
CA PRO A 434 -2.58 7.14 8.76
C PRO A 434 -3.53 6.69 7.64
N GLY A 435 -3.30 7.15 6.42
CA GLY A 435 -4.08 6.79 5.25
C GLY A 435 -3.96 5.33 4.80
N ARG A 436 -2.97 4.60 5.33
CA ARG A 436 -2.77 3.17 5.04
C ARG A 436 -3.40 2.24 6.07
N ILE A 437 -3.90 2.80 7.17
CA ILE A 437 -4.55 2.05 8.26
C ILE A 437 -6.05 2.27 8.16
N HIS A 438 -6.78 1.21 7.79
CA HIS A 438 -8.23 1.22 7.66
C HIS A 438 -8.86 0.44 8.81
N ILE A 439 -9.87 1.04 9.44
CA ILE A 439 -10.53 0.50 10.62
C ILE A 439 -12.01 0.33 10.30
N SER A 440 -12.56 -0.85 10.58
CA SER A 440 -13.99 -1.07 10.45
C SER A 440 -14.76 -0.40 11.59
N ARG A 441 -15.73 0.44 11.22
CA ARG A 441 -16.63 1.13 12.15
C ARG A 441 -17.63 0.19 12.81
N SER A 442 -17.83 -1.00 12.24
CA SER A 442 -18.83 -1.95 12.75
C SER A 442 -18.26 -2.91 13.79
N ASN A 443 -16.99 -3.33 13.64
CA ASN A 443 -16.44 -4.40 14.48
C ASN A 443 -14.98 -4.16 14.92
N GLY A 444 -14.35 -3.04 14.54
CA GLY A 444 -12.98 -2.70 14.94
C GLY A 444 -11.88 -3.53 14.25
N VAL A 445 -12.21 -4.27 13.20
CA VAL A 445 -11.21 -4.97 12.38
C VAL A 445 -10.30 -3.96 11.70
N VAL A 446 -9.01 -4.26 11.63
CA VAL A 446 -8.00 -3.40 11.01
C VAL A 446 -7.43 -4.05 9.76
N ILE A 447 -7.34 -3.29 8.69
CA ILE A 447 -6.63 -3.65 7.46
C ILE A 447 -5.57 -2.59 7.19
N MET A 448 -4.36 -3.02 6.86
CA MET A 448 -3.30 -2.13 6.40
C MET A 448 -3.07 -2.32 4.91
N SER A 449 -3.05 -1.23 4.17
CA SER A 449 -2.67 -1.22 2.75
C SER A 449 -1.16 -0.97 2.57
N ASP A 450 -0.65 -1.27 1.37
CA ASP A 450 0.75 -1.07 0.99
C ASP A 450 1.76 -1.74 1.95
N MET A 451 1.44 -2.96 2.39
CA MET A 451 2.31 -3.76 3.25
C MET A 451 3.49 -4.34 2.47
N VAL A 452 4.49 -3.51 2.18
CA VAL A 452 5.65 -3.91 1.38
C VAL A 452 6.93 -3.75 2.21
N PRO A 453 7.79 -4.80 2.30
CA PRO A 453 9.07 -4.71 2.97
C PRO A 453 9.97 -3.62 2.39
N THR A 454 10.73 -2.97 3.25
CA THR A 454 11.68 -1.92 2.88
C THR A 454 13.10 -2.47 2.90
N PHE A 455 13.87 -2.10 1.89
CA PHE A 455 15.28 -2.46 1.79
C PHE A 455 16.18 -1.30 2.17
N SER A 456 17.41 -1.63 2.54
CA SER A 456 18.47 -0.64 2.61
C SER A 456 18.71 -0.01 1.22
N PRO A 457 18.95 1.31 1.11
CA PRO A 457 19.28 1.93 -0.16
C PRO A 457 20.57 1.39 -0.80
N GLN A 458 21.51 0.92 0.04
CA GLN A 458 22.84 0.50 -0.39
C GLN A 458 22.97 -1.00 -0.65
N ALA A 459 22.07 -1.82 -0.11
CA ALA A 459 22.19 -3.28 -0.17
C ALA A 459 20.82 -3.97 -0.14
N PRO A 460 20.67 -5.15 -0.76
CA PRO A 460 19.41 -5.90 -0.81
C PRO A 460 19.08 -6.60 0.53
N HIS A 461 19.28 -5.89 1.64
CA HIS A 461 18.91 -6.34 2.97
C HIS A 461 17.68 -5.58 3.47
N PHE A 462 16.76 -6.30 4.10
CA PHE A 462 15.60 -5.69 4.73
C PHE A 462 16.02 -4.73 5.83
N LYS A 463 15.57 -3.49 5.72
CA LYS A 463 15.85 -2.43 6.70
C LYS A 463 14.70 -1.42 6.71
N SER A 464 14.11 -1.19 7.87
CA SER A 464 13.17 -0.09 8.05
C SER A 464 13.92 1.20 8.37
N PRO A 465 13.68 2.29 7.65
CA PRO A 465 14.25 3.61 7.96
C PRO A 465 13.55 4.29 9.14
N ASP A 466 12.36 3.81 9.55
CA ASP A 466 11.55 4.43 10.57
C ASP A 466 12.23 4.33 11.95
N PRO A 467 12.27 5.42 12.75
CA PRO A 467 12.86 5.43 14.09
C PRO A 467 12.11 4.53 15.08
N THR A 468 10.81 4.25 14.87
CA THR A 468 10.02 3.36 15.71
C THR A 468 9.76 2.01 15.03
N PRO A 469 9.70 0.91 15.79
CA PRO A 469 9.50 -0.43 15.24
C PRO A 469 8.14 -0.63 14.59
N PHE A 470 7.11 0.02 15.08
CA PHE A 470 5.74 0.03 14.57
C PHE A 470 5.00 1.30 15.03
N ARG A 471 3.82 1.54 14.47
CA ARG A 471 3.02 2.71 14.81
C ARG A 471 2.22 2.47 16.07
N LEU A 472 2.57 3.18 17.15
CA LEU A 472 1.83 3.23 18.41
C LEU A 472 1.73 4.69 18.88
N SER A 473 1.01 5.50 18.09
CA SER A 473 0.81 6.93 18.33
C SER A 473 -0.13 7.20 19.50
N PRO A 474 -0.16 8.44 20.06
CA PRO A 474 -1.00 8.80 21.19
C PRO A 474 -2.49 8.48 21.00
N ASN A 475 -3.04 8.71 19.80
CA ASN A 475 -4.42 8.38 19.47
C ASN A 475 -4.72 6.87 19.55
N ILE A 476 -3.80 6.03 19.07
CA ILE A 476 -3.92 4.57 19.17
C ILE A 476 -3.78 4.13 20.64
N GLN A 477 -2.79 4.68 21.36
CA GLN A 477 -2.59 4.39 22.79
C GLN A 477 -3.83 4.74 23.61
N HIS A 478 -4.41 5.92 23.40
CA HIS A 478 -5.60 6.36 24.11
C HIS A 478 -6.80 5.44 23.83
N PHE A 479 -6.98 5.02 22.58
CA PHE A 479 -8.09 4.13 22.23
C PHE A 479 -7.92 2.72 22.81
N ILE A 480 -6.72 2.14 22.77
CA ILE A 480 -6.43 0.83 23.37
C ILE A 480 -6.53 0.89 24.90
N GLY A 481 -6.00 1.95 25.49
CA GLY A 481 -5.87 2.14 26.92
C GLY A 481 -4.70 1.36 27.55
N PRO A 482 -4.23 1.74 28.73
CA PRO A 482 -3.03 1.16 29.34
C PRO A 482 -3.19 -0.34 29.62
N ILE A 483 -4.32 -0.78 30.15
CA ILE A 483 -4.62 -2.20 30.40
C ILE A 483 -4.59 -3.02 29.10
N GLY A 484 -5.08 -2.44 28.00
CA GLY A 484 -5.05 -3.10 26.70
C GLY A 484 -3.64 -3.23 26.14
N ILE A 485 -2.78 -2.24 26.36
CA ILE A 485 -1.38 -2.24 25.89
C ILE A 485 -0.55 -3.28 26.64
N GLU A 486 -0.52 -3.23 27.96
CA GLU A 486 0.27 -4.15 28.79
C GLU A 486 -0.28 -5.58 28.78
N GLY A 487 -1.61 -5.72 28.72
CA GLY A 487 -2.29 -7.03 28.74
C GLY A 487 -2.45 -7.62 27.34
N LEU A 488 -3.42 -7.11 26.60
CA LEU A 488 -3.88 -7.75 25.35
C LEU A 488 -2.89 -7.59 24.20
N LEU A 489 -2.30 -6.40 24.01
CA LEU A 489 -1.34 -6.14 22.94
C LEU A 489 -0.06 -6.96 23.15
N ALA A 490 0.56 -6.87 24.34
CA ALA A 490 1.79 -7.58 24.67
C ALA A 490 1.61 -9.10 24.59
N SER A 491 0.52 -9.63 25.17
CA SER A 491 0.24 -11.07 25.11
C SER A 491 -0.05 -11.58 23.70
N SER A 492 -0.61 -10.73 22.82
CA SER A 492 -0.83 -11.08 21.41
C SER A 492 0.49 -11.17 20.66
N PHE A 493 1.41 -10.25 20.87
CA PHE A 493 2.76 -10.33 20.28
C PHE A 493 3.47 -11.63 20.66
N MET A 494 3.44 -11.99 21.95
CA MET A 494 4.05 -13.23 22.42
C MET A 494 3.39 -14.47 21.80
N ALA A 495 2.05 -14.48 21.70
CA ALA A 495 1.33 -15.59 21.10
C ALA A 495 1.65 -15.75 19.59
N LEU A 496 1.71 -14.63 18.84
CA LEU A 496 2.08 -14.63 17.42
C LEU A 496 3.52 -15.10 17.23
N GLY A 497 4.46 -14.54 17.98
CA GLY A 497 5.87 -14.94 17.93
C GLY A 497 6.05 -16.43 18.22
N THR A 498 5.42 -16.95 19.28
CA THR A 498 5.50 -18.37 19.65
C THR A 498 4.86 -19.27 18.58
N ALA A 499 3.71 -18.89 18.03
CA ALA A 499 3.04 -19.69 17.01
C ALA A 499 3.85 -19.80 15.73
N LEU A 500 4.41 -18.69 15.26
CA LEU A 500 5.14 -18.66 13.99
C LEU A 500 6.55 -19.25 14.09
N THR A 501 7.20 -19.19 15.26
CA THR A 501 8.56 -19.73 15.43
C THR A 501 8.62 -21.18 15.91
N SER A 502 7.48 -21.84 16.03
CA SER A 502 7.41 -23.26 16.33
C SER A 502 8.06 -24.08 15.19
N SER A 503 8.97 -24.99 15.55
CA SER A 503 9.72 -25.82 14.59
C SER A 503 8.85 -26.73 13.71
N GLU A 504 7.59 -26.94 14.09
CA GLU A 504 6.66 -27.83 13.38
C GLU A 504 6.17 -27.25 12.03
N HIS A 505 6.37 -25.96 11.76
CA HIS A 505 5.64 -25.28 10.67
C HIS A 505 6.53 -24.80 9.52
N GLY A 506 7.86 -24.93 9.61
CA GLY A 506 8.76 -24.55 8.50
C GLY A 506 8.58 -23.09 8.03
N LEU A 507 8.43 -22.12 8.95
CA LEU A 507 8.28 -20.70 8.60
C LEU A 507 9.35 -20.22 7.61
N GLU A 508 10.57 -20.73 7.76
CA GLU A 508 11.72 -20.37 6.93
C GLU A 508 11.49 -20.72 5.45
N ASP A 509 10.79 -21.83 5.17
CA ASP A 509 10.50 -22.26 3.80
C ASP A 509 9.49 -21.33 3.12
N TYR A 510 8.42 -20.94 3.82
CA TYR A 510 7.44 -19.98 3.29
C TYR A 510 8.07 -18.61 3.06
N LEU A 511 8.91 -18.16 3.99
CA LEU A 511 9.62 -16.89 3.87
C LEU A 511 10.66 -16.92 2.75
N SER A 512 11.33 -18.05 2.50
CA SER A 512 12.35 -18.15 1.46
C SER A 512 11.79 -17.82 0.07
N ILE A 513 10.61 -18.33 -0.26
CA ILE A 513 9.95 -18.06 -1.54
C ILE A 513 9.59 -16.57 -1.63
N PHE A 514 8.99 -16.03 -0.57
CA PHE A 514 8.59 -14.62 -0.52
C PHE A 514 9.79 -13.67 -0.62
N VAL A 515 10.83 -13.92 0.17
CA VAL A 515 12.05 -13.08 0.21
C VAL A 515 12.80 -13.14 -1.11
N HIS A 516 12.89 -14.33 -1.74
CA HIS A 516 13.51 -14.47 -3.05
C HIS A 516 12.90 -13.50 -4.08
N ASP A 517 11.57 -13.45 -4.13
CA ASP A 517 10.87 -12.57 -5.04
C ASP A 517 11.06 -11.08 -4.71
N GLU A 518 11.07 -10.72 -3.41
CA GLU A 518 11.33 -9.36 -2.97
C GLU A 518 12.75 -8.90 -3.32
N VAL A 519 13.74 -9.74 -3.10
CA VAL A 519 15.14 -9.46 -3.46
C VAL A 519 15.29 -9.31 -4.99
N ARG A 520 14.66 -10.18 -5.76
CA ARG A 520 14.64 -10.07 -7.22
C ARG A 520 14.03 -8.75 -7.68
N PHE A 521 12.96 -8.31 -7.03
CA PHE A 521 12.35 -7.01 -7.32
C PHE A 521 13.31 -5.85 -7.02
N TRP A 522 14.06 -5.90 -5.93
CA TRP A 522 15.07 -4.90 -5.60
C TRP A 522 16.13 -4.78 -6.71
N PHE A 523 16.69 -5.90 -7.17
CA PHE A 523 17.65 -5.93 -8.28
C PHE A 523 17.05 -5.39 -9.58
N SER A 524 15.79 -5.69 -9.88
CA SER A 524 15.14 -5.16 -11.09
C SER A 524 14.98 -3.64 -11.06
N GLY A 525 14.85 -3.04 -9.89
CA GLY A 525 14.82 -1.59 -9.71
C GLY A 525 16.18 -0.90 -9.91
N MET A 526 17.28 -1.65 -9.69
CA MET A 526 18.66 -1.15 -9.81
C MET A 526 19.30 -1.37 -11.18
N GLN A 527 18.55 -1.88 -12.16
CA GLN A 527 19.09 -2.27 -13.50
C GLN A 527 19.80 -1.16 -14.29
N HIS A 528 19.77 0.10 -13.82
CA HIS A 528 20.58 1.16 -14.41
C HIS A 528 22.07 1.14 -14.00
N GLN A 529 22.47 0.32 -13.02
CA GLN A 529 23.83 0.34 -12.47
C GLN A 529 24.61 -0.99 -12.54
N SER A 530 23.97 -2.13 -12.79
CA SER A 530 24.71 -3.42 -12.83
C SER A 530 24.02 -4.47 -13.70
N LYS A 531 24.85 -5.18 -14.48
CA LYS A 531 24.45 -6.31 -15.32
C LYS A 531 23.89 -7.44 -14.43
N HIS A 532 22.68 -7.92 -14.75
CA HIS A 532 22.08 -9.21 -14.36
C HIS A 532 22.58 -9.84 -13.06
N LEU A 533 22.41 -9.16 -11.92
CA LEU A 533 22.60 -9.78 -10.63
C LEU A 533 21.33 -10.56 -10.26
N GLU A 534 21.42 -11.87 -10.20
CA GLU A 534 20.38 -12.73 -9.65
C GLU A 534 20.53 -12.84 -8.12
N PRO A 535 19.42 -13.00 -7.38
CA PRO A 535 19.49 -13.21 -5.94
C PRO A 535 20.27 -14.48 -5.61
N THR A 536 21.34 -14.35 -4.82
CA THR A 536 22.04 -15.52 -4.30
C THR A 536 21.25 -16.17 -3.18
N ILE A 537 21.33 -17.48 -3.04
CA ILE A 537 20.66 -18.24 -1.97
C ILE A 537 21.06 -17.72 -0.59
N ASP A 538 22.34 -17.36 -0.41
CA ASP A 538 22.83 -16.85 0.87
C ASP A 538 22.22 -15.50 1.24
N LEU A 539 22.00 -14.63 0.28
CA LEU A 539 21.32 -13.34 0.49
C LEU A 539 19.85 -13.54 0.92
N VAL A 540 19.16 -14.48 0.28
CA VAL A 540 17.79 -14.84 0.67
C VAL A 540 17.78 -15.40 2.09
N ARG A 541 18.66 -16.34 2.41
CA ARG A 541 18.78 -16.92 3.76
C ARG A 541 19.07 -15.87 4.83
N GLN A 542 19.92 -14.91 4.54
CA GLN A 542 20.26 -13.84 5.47
C GLN A 542 19.05 -12.96 5.80
N ASN A 543 18.26 -12.56 4.79
CA ASN A 543 17.03 -11.81 5.01
C ASN A 543 15.97 -12.64 5.76
N VAL A 544 15.82 -13.93 5.43
CA VAL A 544 14.92 -14.85 6.16
C VAL A 544 15.34 -14.97 7.62
N PHE A 545 16.63 -15.12 7.88
CA PHE A 545 17.17 -15.19 9.25
C PHE A 545 16.81 -13.95 10.07
N GLU A 546 16.95 -12.75 9.52
CA GLU A 546 16.59 -11.51 10.23
C GLU A 546 15.08 -11.41 10.54
N VAL A 547 14.21 -11.87 9.63
CA VAL A 547 12.76 -11.93 9.87
C VAL A 547 12.45 -12.93 11.01
N VAL A 548 12.99 -14.13 10.94
CA VAL A 548 12.79 -15.18 11.95
C VAL A 548 13.36 -14.77 13.30
N LYS A 549 14.53 -14.14 13.33
CA LYS A 549 15.15 -13.59 14.54
C LYS A 549 14.23 -12.59 15.24
N ARG A 550 13.61 -11.68 14.49
CA ARG A 550 12.61 -10.72 15.05
C ARG A 550 11.38 -11.42 15.58
N ALA A 551 10.87 -12.43 14.88
CA ALA A 551 9.74 -13.23 15.36
C ALA A 551 10.08 -14.00 16.66
N ARG A 552 11.28 -14.58 16.74
CA ARG A 552 11.81 -15.27 17.96
C ARG A 552 11.98 -14.30 19.14
N LEU A 553 12.39 -13.06 18.88
CA LEU A 553 12.49 -12.04 19.93
C LEU A 553 11.16 -11.81 20.61
N MET A 554 10.06 -11.86 19.86
CA MET A 554 8.70 -11.66 20.37
C MET A 554 8.07 -12.93 20.95
N SER A 555 8.70 -14.11 20.83
CA SER A 555 8.14 -15.35 21.36
C SER A 555 8.18 -15.42 22.89
N CYS A 556 7.28 -16.23 23.49
CA CYS A 556 7.34 -16.52 24.92
C CYS A 556 8.67 -17.22 25.25
N ARG A 557 9.42 -16.66 26.19
CA ARG A 557 10.56 -17.34 26.79
C ARG A 557 10.07 -18.01 28.06
N TYR A 558 9.95 -19.34 28.03
CA TYR A 558 9.77 -20.08 29.27
C TYR A 558 11.11 -20.02 30.01
N GLY A 559 11.13 -19.35 31.18
CA GLY A 559 12.29 -19.37 32.05
C GLY A 559 12.62 -20.80 32.44
N GLN A 560 13.92 -21.10 32.65
CA GLN A 560 14.37 -22.41 33.14
C GLN A 560 13.81 -22.75 34.53
N ASP A 561 13.30 -21.76 35.26
CA ASP A 561 12.64 -21.94 36.53
C ASP A 561 11.15 -22.25 36.34
N LYS A 562 10.80 -23.50 36.60
CA LYS A 562 9.43 -24.05 36.57
C LYS A 562 8.43 -23.36 37.52
N ALA A 563 8.84 -22.33 38.27
CA ALA A 563 8.04 -21.66 39.28
C ALA A 563 7.38 -20.34 38.81
N SER A 564 7.72 -19.76 37.68
CA SER A 564 7.08 -18.53 37.19
C SER A 564 5.90 -18.86 36.27
N ILE A 565 4.70 -18.63 36.76
CA ILE A 565 3.42 -18.95 36.11
C ILE A 565 3.08 -18.01 34.94
N THR A 566 3.78 -16.88 34.77
CA THR A 566 3.52 -15.90 33.71
C THR A 566 4.75 -15.72 32.82
N PRO A 567 4.68 -16.15 31.56
CA PRO A 567 5.77 -15.91 30.63
C PRO A 567 5.78 -14.42 30.22
N VAL A 568 6.51 -13.60 30.97
CA VAL A 568 6.74 -12.20 30.61
C VAL A 568 7.98 -12.13 29.73
N ASN A 569 7.82 -11.64 28.51
CA ASN A 569 8.95 -11.34 27.64
C ASN A 569 9.28 -9.85 27.76
N GLN A 570 10.33 -9.54 28.53
CA GLN A 570 10.76 -8.16 28.76
C GLN A 570 11.11 -7.44 27.44
N ALA A 571 11.67 -8.15 26.47
CA ALA A 571 11.99 -7.56 25.16
C ALA A 571 10.74 -7.06 24.40
N VAL A 572 9.58 -7.69 24.60
CA VAL A 572 8.31 -7.23 24.02
C VAL A 572 7.85 -5.93 24.70
N LEU A 573 7.93 -5.88 26.04
CA LEU A 573 7.57 -4.67 26.79
C LEU A 573 8.50 -3.51 26.44
N ASP A 574 9.80 -3.75 26.38
CA ASP A 574 10.78 -2.74 25.97
C ASP A 574 10.52 -2.23 24.56
N LEU A 575 10.12 -3.11 23.63
CA LEU A 575 9.79 -2.74 22.27
C LEU A 575 8.51 -1.88 22.19
N ILE A 576 7.49 -2.22 23.00
CA ILE A 576 6.25 -1.43 23.12
C ILE A 576 6.55 -0.06 23.71
N ASN A 577 7.32 -0.02 24.80
CA ASN A 577 7.74 1.23 25.44
C ASN A 577 8.57 2.11 24.48
N TYR A 578 9.46 1.49 23.72
CA TYR A 578 10.24 2.20 22.70
C TYR A 578 9.35 2.80 21.61
N ALA A 579 8.34 2.06 21.12
CA ALA A 579 7.42 2.51 20.09
C ALA A 579 6.47 3.63 20.53
N SER A 580 6.11 3.66 21.82
CA SER A 580 5.17 4.62 22.41
C SER A 580 5.85 5.87 23.02
N HIS A 581 7.18 5.82 23.22
CA HIS A 581 7.89 6.87 23.91
C HIS A 581 7.91 8.19 23.13
N PRO A 582 7.51 9.32 23.74
CA PRO A 582 7.43 10.62 23.05
C PRO A 582 8.71 11.04 22.32
N SER A 583 9.89 10.79 22.93
CA SER A 583 11.17 11.11 22.29
C SER A 583 11.43 10.33 21.01
N LYS A 584 10.90 9.12 20.87
CA LYS A 584 11.03 8.29 19.65
C LYS A 584 10.00 8.67 18.61
N LEU A 585 8.78 9.00 19.04
CA LEU A 585 7.73 9.53 18.16
C LEU A 585 8.13 10.90 17.58
N ALA A 586 8.77 11.75 18.37
CA ALA A 586 9.26 13.05 17.92
C ALA A 586 10.38 12.97 16.86
N LEU A 587 11.09 11.84 16.77
CA LEU A 587 12.08 11.61 15.71
C LEU A 587 11.44 11.23 14.36
N GLN A 588 10.15 10.87 14.36
CA GLN A 588 9.43 10.58 13.13
C GLN A 588 9.31 11.82 12.24
N ASP A 589 9.20 11.58 10.95
CA ASP A 589 8.87 12.61 9.98
C ASP A 589 7.46 13.18 10.28
N PRO A 590 7.24 14.49 10.28
CA PRO A 590 5.92 15.07 10.53
C PRO A 590 4.86 14.64 9.51
N THR A 591 5.23 14.23 8.29
CA THR A 591 4.28 13.62 7.34
C THR A 591 3.77 12.26 7.79
N TRP A 592 4.52 11.57 8.66
CA TRP A 592 4.07 10.35 9.31
C TRP A 592 2.96 10.61 10.34
N MET A 593 2.77 11.86 10.74
CA MET A 593 1.82 12.33 11.75
C MET A 593 1.97 11.59 13.08
N PRO A 594 3.06 11.82 13.84
CA PRO A 594 3.31 11.10 15.09
C PRO A 594 2.29 11.38 16.20
N TRP A 595 1.53 12.46 16.11
CA TRP A 595 0.45 12.84 17.02
C TRP A 595 -0.87 12.06 16.80
N LEU A 596 -1.06 11.45 15.59
CA LEU A 596 -2.32 10.80 15.19
C LEU A 596 -2.33 9.27 15.41
#